data_d736ac158df0a2d8218e6a15253453ac
#
_entry.id   d736ac158df0a2d8218e6a15253453ac
#
_cell.length_a   1.000
_cell.length_b   1.000
_cell.length_c   1.000
_cell.angle_alpha   90.00
_cell.angle_beta   90.00
_cell.angle_gamma   90.00
#
_symmetry.space_group_name_H-M   'P 1'
#
loop_
_entity.id
_entity.type
_entity.pdbx_description
1 polymer ?
#
loop_
_entity_poly.entity_id
_entity_poly.type
_entity_poly.pdbx_seq_one_letter_code
_entity_poly.pdbx_strand_id
1 'polypeptide(L)'
;IILPKEQSADFLPKEEGSFKDVLVSFRPPKFAGAHDFYKAFAGRFCMIMSYQMINVYQLYIIQNYIGQSVKESAVTVSVVSMLMMVMSLVGSFISGPVSDFIGRRKVPVVVASVLFAIGIAMPWLIPSTLGMYLFAGIAGLGYAVYSAVDQALLVDVLPNKEEAGKDLGILNMGTTLGQMC
;
A
#
# COMPACT_ATOMS: atom_id res chain seq x y z
N ILE A 1 0.68 28.72 -16.07
CA ILE A 1 -0.21 27.73 -15.46
C ILE A 1 -1.47 28.48 -15.06
N ILE A 2 -2.56 28.34 -15.83
CA ILE A 2 -3.85 28.95 -15.52
C ILE A 2 -4.55 27.96 -14.60
N LEU A 3 -4.50 28.19 -13.30
CA LEU A 3 -5.34 27.47 -12.34
C LEU A 3 -6.80 27.79 -12.64
N PRO A 4 -7.70 26.82 -12.78
CA PRO A 4 -9.12 27.09 -12.90
C PRO A 4 -9.57 27.82 -11.64
N LYS A 5 -10.39 28.88 -11.82
CA LYS A 5 -10.97 29.63 -10.70
C LYS A 5 -11.69 28.65 -9.80
N GLU A 6 -11.24 28.50 -8.55
CA GLU A 6 -12.00 27.77 -7.54
C GLU A 6 -13.39 28.38 -7.46
N GLN A 7 -14.39 27.58 -7.77
CA GLN A 7 -15.78 27.95 -7.46
C GLN A 7 -15.88 27.91 -5.94
N SER A 8 -16.25 29.03 -5.34
CA SER A 8 -16.44 29.09 -3.90
C SER A 8 -17.46 28.05 -3.46
N ALA A 9 -17.21 27.38 -2.34
CA ALA A 9 -18.07 26.33 -1.78
C ALA A 9 -19.46 26.84 -1.36
N ASP A 10 -19.77 28.12 -1.61
CA ASP A 10 -21.05 28.76 -1.27
C ASP A 10 -22.27 28.20 -2.05
N PHE A 11 -22.00 27.45 -3.13
CA PHE A 11 -23.07 26.77 -3.91
C PHE A 11 -23.43 25.38 -3.39
N LEU A 12 -22.67 24.84 -2.43
CA LEU A 12 -23.02 23.58 -1.79
C LEU A 12 -24.11 23.87 -0.73
N PRO A 13 -25.25 23.15 -0.75
CA PRO A 13 -26.22 23.28 0.33
C PRO A 13 -25.50 22.97 1.64
N LYS A 14 -25.55 23.91 2.58
CA LYS A 14 -25.09 23.67 3.95
C LYS A 14 -26.02 22.65 4.58
N GLU A 15 -25.79 21.40 4.35
CA GLU A 15 -26.38 20.37 5.18
C GLU A 15 -25.78 20.53 6.58
N GLU A 16 -26.61 20.86 7.55
CA GLU A 16 -26.26 20.79 8.97
C GLU A 16 -25.94 19.31 9.27
N GLY A 17 -24.67 18.94 9.13
CA GLY A 17 -24.20 17.57 9.32
C GLY A 17 -24.51 17.10 10.73
N SER A 18 -25.58 16.36 10.89
CA SER A 18 -25.92 15.71 12.15
C SER A 18 -24.85 14.66 12.46
N PHE A 19 -24.52 14.48 13.73
CA PHE A 19 -23.59 13.40 14.15
C PHE A 19 -24.05 12.02 13.64
N LYS A 20 -25.35 11.85 13.39
CA LYS A 20 -25.90 10.66 12.74
C LYS A 20 -25.44 10.51 11.28
N ASP A 21 -25.27 11.60 10.53
CA ASP A 21 -24.82 11.57 9.14
C ASP A 21 -23.35 11.19 9.05
N VAL A 22 -22.55 11.60 10.03
CA VAL A 22 -21.17 11.15 10.20
C VAL A 22 -21.11 9.64 10.46
N LEU A 23 -21.95 9.11 11.36
CA LEU A 23 -22.01 7.66 11.61
C LEU A 23 -22.52 6.88 10.40
N VAL A 24 -23.48 7.41 9.65
CA VAL A 24 -23.97 6.81 8.40
C VAL A 24 -22.87 6.81 7.33
N SER A 25 -21.99 7.81 7.32
CA SER A 25 -20.85 7.88 6.40
C SER A 25 -19.80 6.76 6.63
N PHE A 26 -19.76 6.16 7.81
CA PHE A 26 -18.93 4.97 8.10
C PHE A 26 -19.61 3.64 7.76
N ARG A 27 -20.84 3.65 7.25
CA ARG A 27 -21.54 2.42 6.90
C ARG A 27 -20.94 1.83 5.62
N PRO A 28 -20.34 0.61 5.68
CA PRO A 28 -19.75 -0.01 4.50
C PRO A 28 -20.80 -0.30 3.42
N PRO A 29 -20.43 -0.28 2.13
CA PRO A 29 -21.32 -0.60 1.03
C PRO A 29 -21.89 -2.02 1.17
N LYS A 30 -23.12 -2.23 0.67
CA LYS A 30 -23.76 -3.56 0.73
C LYS A 30 -22.94 -4.59 -0.01
N PHE A 31 -22.74 -5.76 0.61
CA PHE A 31 -21.91 -6.85 0.09
C PHE A 31 -22.37 -7.33 -1.29
N ALA A 32 -23.68 -7.35 -1.53
CA ALA A 32 -24.28 -7.68 -2.82
C ALA A 32 -24.01 -6.57 -3.84
N GLY A 33 -23.00 -6.74 -4.68
CA GLY A 33 -22.56 -5.80 -5.73
C GLY A 33 -21.22 -5.11 -5.48
N ALA A 34 -20.64 -5.21 -4.28
CA ALA A 34 -19.35 -4.59 -3.93
C ALA A 34 -18.21 -5.62 -3.72
N HIS A 35 -18.24 -6.76 -4.42
CA HIS A 35 -17.24 -7.82 -4.25
C HIS A 35 -15.81 -7.35 -4.55
N ASP A 36 -15.61 -6.54 -5.59
CA ASP A 36 -14.28 -6.04 -5.96
C ASP A 36 -13.77 -5.02 -4.93
N PHE A 37 -14.66 -4.24 -4.32
CA PHE A 37 -14.35 -3.33 -3.22
C PHE A 37 -13.79 -4.08 -2.00
N TYR A 38 -14.47 -5.16 -1.56
CA TYR A 38 -14.03 -5.94 -0.40
C TYR A 38 -12.74 -6.71 -0.67
N LYS A 39 -12.53 -7.20 -1.90
CA LYS A 39 -11.27 -7.82 -2.31
C LYS A 39 -10.12 -6.82 -2.28
N ALA A 40 -10.36 -5.61 -2.78
CA ALA A 40 -9.36 -4.53 -2.74
C ALA A 40 -9.03 -4.13 -1.29
N PHE A 41 -10.05 -4.01 -0.43
CA PHE A 41 -9.87 -3.72 1.00
C PHE A 41 -9.02 -4.80 1.69
N ALA A 42 -9.38 -6.07 1.54
CA ALA A 42 -8.64 -7.19 2.14
C ALA A 42 -7.21 -7.29 1.60
N GLY A 43 -7.02 -7.14 0.29
CA GLY A 43 -5.70 -7.15 -0.34
C GLY A 43 -4.81 -6.01 0.18
N ARG A 44 -5.36 -4.81 0.27
CA ARG A 44 -4.66 -3.64 0.81
C ARG A 44 -4.29 -3.82 2.28
N PHE A 45 -5.22 -4.27 3.10
CA PHE A 45 -4.97 -4.56 4.52
C PHE A 45 -3.83 -5.58 4.68
N CYS A 46 -3.90 -6.72 3.98
CA CYS A 46 -2.87 -7.76 4.06
C CYS A 46 -1.50 -7.27 3.58
N MET A 47 -1.44 -6.50 2.49
CA MET A 47 -0.18 -5.96 1.97
C MET A 47 0.48 -5.01 2.97
N ILE A 48 -0.29 -4.08 3.52
CA ILE A 48 0.24 -3.08 4.46
C ILE A 48 0.62 -3.73 5.79
N MET A 49 -0.20 -4.64 6.29
CA MET A 49 0.11 -5.42 7.49
C MET A 49 1.42 -6.20 7.33
N SER A 50 1.60 -6.91 6.21
CA SER A 50 2.82 -7.68 5.93
C SER A 50 4.05 -6.78 5.84
N TYR A 51 3.92 -5.62 5.18
CA TYR A 51 4.98 -4.63 5.08
C TYR A 51 5.38 -4.08 6.46
N GLN A 52 4.38 -3.74 7.28
CA GLN A 52 4.61 -3.21 8.64
C GLN A 52 5.26 -4.25 9.55
N MET A 53 4.75 -5.48 9.53
CA MET A 53 5.31 -6.59 10.31
C MET A 53 6.81 -6.76 10.06
N ILE A 54 7.23 -6.79 8.78
CA ILE A 54 8.64 -7.01 8.47
C ILE A 54 9.49 -5.79 8.84
N ASN A 55 8.97 -4.55 8.71
CA ASN A 55 9.69 -3.35 9.11
C ASN A 55 9.90 -3.26 10.63
N VAL A 56 8.88 -3.59 11.40
CA VAL A 56 8.95 -3.58 12.88
C VAL A 56 9.90 -4.65 13.39
N TYR A 57 9.82 -5.86 12.83
CA TYR A 57 10.64 -7.00 13.27
C TYR A 57 11.98 -7.12 12.55
N GLN A 58 12.29 -6.23 11.61
CA GLN A 58 13.52 -6.27 10.80
C GLN A 58 14.79 -6.38 11.64
N LEU A 59 14.93 -5.55 12.68
CA LEU A 59 16.08 -5.57 13.56
C LEU A 59 16.19 -6.89 14.33
N TYR A 60 15.04 -7.40 14.80
CA TYR A 60 14.98 -8.69 15.50
C TYR A 60 15.38 -9.85 14.59
N ILE A 61 14.91 -9.86 13.34
CA ILE A 61 15.29 -10.87 12.35
C ILE A 61 16.80 -10.84 12.12
N ILE A 62 17.40 -9.67 11.94
CA ILE A 62 18.82 -9.52 11.66
C ILE A 62 19.67 -9.97 12.87
N GLN A 63 19.29 -9.62 14.10
CA GLN A 63 20.04 -9.96 15.30
C GLN A 63 19.85 -11.41 15.74
N ASN A 64 18.62 -11.89 15.81
CA ASN A 64 18.32 -13.17 16.41
C ASN A 64 18.23 -14.33 15.41
N TYR A 65 17.78 -14.08 14.19
CA TYR A 65 17.65 -15.14 13.18
C TYR A 65 18.91 -15.26 12.31
N ILE A 66 19.49 -14.13 11.89
CA ILE A 66 20.73 -14.12 11.11
C ILE A 66 21.97 -14.16 12.02
N GLY A 67 21.83 -13.73 13.29
CA GLY A 67 22.90 -13.81 14.29
C GLY A 67 23.94 -12.68 14.22
N GLN A 68 23.58 -11.52 13.70
CA GLN A 68 24.47 -10.36 13.64
C GLN A 68 24.60 -9.64 14.99
N SER A 69 25.78 -9.09 15.24
CA SER A 69 25.97 -8.17 16.38
C SER A 69 25.13 -6.90 16.23
N VAL A 70 24.88 -6.19 17.33
CA VAL A 70 24.12 -4.93 17.32
C VAL A 70 24.68 -3.91 16.34
N LYS A 71 26.01 -3.80 16.27
CA LYS A 71 26.70 -2.87 15.38
C LYS A 71 26.53 -3.24 13.90
N GLU A 72 26.67 -4.51 13.56
CA GLU A 72 26.49 -5.02 12.20
C GLU A 72 25.04 -4.92 11.75
N SER A 73 24.10 -5.22 12.66
CA SER A 73 22.67 -5.09 12.40
C SER A 73 22.27 -3.66 12.05
N ALA A 74 22.83 -2.66 12.75
CA ALA A 74 22.55 -1.26 12.43
C ALA A 74 23.04 -0.88 11.01
N VAL A 75 24.18 -1.38 10.60
CA VAL A 75 24.69 -1.17 9.21
C VAL A 75 23.78 -1.89 8.22
N THR A 76 23.40 -3.14 8.47
CA THR A 76 22.52 -3.91 7.59
C THR A 76 21.14 -3.21 7.43
N VAL A 77 20.55 -2.73 8.52
CA VAL A 77 19.27 -1.97 8.48
C VAL A 77 19.43 -0.71 7.64
N SER A 78 20.52 0.02 7.79
CA SER A 78 20.78 1.24 7.00
C SER A 78 20.87 0.95 5.51
N VAL A 79 21.58 -0.11 5.13
CA VAL A 79 21.71 -0.52 3.72
C VAL A 79 20.37 -1.00 3.16
N VAL A 80 19.61 -1.80 3.92
CA VAL A 80 18.27 -2.24 3.54
C VAL A 80 17.34 -1.05 3.31
N SER A 81 17.35 -0.06 4.21
CA SER A 81 16.54 1.14 4.07
C SER A 81 16.93 1.98 2.83
N MET A 82 18.23 2.09 2.55
CA MET A 82 18.74 2.75 1.35
C MET A 82 18.32 2.03 0.07
N LEU A 83 18.42 0.70 0.04
CA LEU A 83 17.95 -0.11 -1.08
C LEU A 83 16.46 0.01 -1.31
N MET A 84 15.66 -0.05 -0.22
CA MET A 84 14.22 0.17 -0.29
C MET A 84 13.88 1.54 -0.87
N MET A 85 14.58 2.60 -0.46
CA MET A 85 14.38 3.96 -1.00
C MET A 85 14.68 4.02 -2.50
N VAL A 86 15.81 3.45 -2.94
CA VAL A 86 16.18 3.40 -4.37
C VAL A 86 15.14 2.61 -5.17
N MET A 87 14.74 1.44 -4.67
CA MET A 87 13.72 0.61 -5.34
C MET A 87 12.34 1.28 -5.36
N SER A 88 12.01 2.06 -4.34
CA SER A 88 10.79 2.87 -4.31
C SER A 88 10.77 3.92 -5.42
N LEU A 89 11.89 4.61 -5.64
CA LEU A 89 12.01 5.56 -6.75
C LEU A 89 11.89 4.85 -8.11
N VAL A 90 12.66 3.78 -8.32
CA VAL A 90 12.63 2.99 -9.56
C VAL A 90 11.22 2.45 -9.83
N GLY A 91 10.58 1.86 -8.83
CA GLY A 91 9.22 1.31 -8.94
C GLY A 91 8.19 2.38 -9.27
N SER A 92 8.30 3.58 -8.67
CA SER A 92 7.40 4.70 -8.94
C SER A 92 7.53 5.20 -10.39
N PHE A 93 8.75 5.28 -10.92
CA PHE A 93 8.98 5.67 -12.33
C PHE A 93 8.48 4.62 -13.32
N ILE A 94 8.60 3.34 -13.00
CA ILE A 94 8.22 2.23 -13.89
C ILE A 94 6.70 1.99 -13.85
N SER A 95 6.06 2.23 -12.71
CA SER A 95 4.64 1.87 -12.49
C SER A 95 3.68 2.57 -13.44
N GLY A 96 3.89 3.86 -13.76
CA GLY A 96 3.07 4.64 -14.68
C GLY A 96 3.07 4.03 -16.09
N PRO A 97 4.22 4.01 -16.78
CA PRO A 97 4.32 3.42 -18.13
C PRO A 97 3.84 1.97 -18.21
N VAL A 98 4.14 1.15 -17.19
CA VAL A 98 3.70 -0.27 -17.16
C VAL A 98 2.18 -0.37 -17.02
N SER A 99 1.57 0.45 -16.16
CA SER A 99 0.11 0.47 -16.00
C SER A 99 -0.59 0.92 -17.28
N ASP A 100 -0.07 1.93 -17.95
CA ASP A 100 -0.62 2.46 -19.19
C ASP A 100 -0.48 1.48 -20.36
N PHE A 101 0.68 0.80 -20.47
CA PHE A 101 0.94 -0.20 -21.50
C PHE A 101 0.03 -1.43 -21.37
N ILE A 102 -0.22 -1.89 -20.16
CA ILE A 102 -1.07 -3.07 -19.91
C ILE A 102 -2.56 -2.73 -20.07
N GLY A 103 -2.96 -1.47 -19.87
CA GLY A 103 -4.35 -1.00 -19.98
C GLY A 103 -5.32 -1.64 -18.97
N ARG A 104 -4.81 -2.39 -18.02
CA ARG A 104 -5.58 -3.08 -16.95
C ARG A 104 -4.85 -2.95 -15.62
N ARG A 105 -5.37 -2.16 -14.70
CA ARG A 105 -4.75 -1.89 -13.39
C ARG A 105 -4.67 -3.10 -12.47
N LYS A 106 -5.54 -4.09 -12.65
CA LYS A 106 -5.54 -5.32 -11.82
C LYS A 106 -4.27 -6.17 -12.04
N VAL A 107 -3.71 -6.22 -13.25
CA VAL A 107 -2.55 -7.04 -13.57
C VAL A 107 -1.27 -6.55 -12.89
N PRO A 108 -0.88 -5.27 -12.98
CA PRO A 108 0.28 -4.74 -12.26
C PRO A 108 0.19 -4.94 -10.74
N VAL A 109 -1.01 -4.80 -10.15
CA VAL A 109 -1.22 -5.03 -8.71
C VAL A 109 -0.95 -6.47 -8.33
N VAL A 110 -1.45 -7.44 -9.11
CA VAL A 110 -1.20 -8.87 -8.84
C VAL A 110 0.29 -9.20 -8.98
N VAL A 111 0.94 -8.74 -10.04
CA VAL A 111 2.39 -8.96 -10.26
C VAL A 111 3.21 -8.35 -9.13
N ALA A 112 2.90 -7.12 -8.73
CA ALA A 112 3.57 -6.44 -7.63
C ALA A 112 3.38 -7.18 -6.30
N SER A 113 2.18 -7.69 -6.03
CA SER A 113 1.89 -8.47 -4.82
C SER A 113 2.66 -9.79 -4.80
N VAL A 114 2.78 -10.49 -5.92
CA VAL A 114 3.58 -11.71 -6.04
C VAL A 114 5.07 -11.41 -5.86
N LEU A 115 5.60 -10.36 -6.48
CA LEU A 115 6.97 -9.89 -6.26
C LEU A 115 7.23 -9.58 -4.79
N PHE A 116 6.32 -8.90 -4.14
CA PHE A 116 6.43 -8.58 -2.72
C PHE A 116 6.45 -9.85 -1.87
N ALA A 117 5.56 -10.82 -2.13
CA ALA A 117 5.53 -12.10 -1.42
C ALA A 117 6.84 -12.90 -1.60
N ILE A 118 7.41 -12.93 -2.81
CA ILE A 118 8.70 -13.55 -3.08
C ILE A 118 9.81 -12.84 -2.30
N GLY A 119 9.81 -11.50 -2.30
CA GLY A 119 10.79 -10.70 -1.57
C GLY A 119 10.76 -10.97 -0.06
N ILE A 120 9.57 -11.06 0.55
CA ILE A 120 9.42 -11.40 1.98
C ILE A 120 9.93 -12.80 2.29
N ALA A 121 9.84 -13.75 1.37
CA ALA A 121 10.35 -15.10 1.57
C ALA A 121 11.89 -15.18 1.55
N MET A 122 12.59 -14.19 0.96
CA MET A 122 14.05 -14.23 0.80
C MET A 122 14.83 -14.38 2.12
N PRO A 123 14.57 -13.61 3.20
CA PRO A 123 15.28 -13.78 4.46
C PRO A 123 15.07 -15.16 5.10
N TRP A 124 13.93 -15.79 4.83
CA TRP A 124 13.63 -17.14 5.31
C TRP A 124 14.36 -18.21 4.50
N LEU A 125 14.42 -18.05 3.17
CA LEU A 125 15.10 -19.00 2.27
C LEU A 125 16.63 -18.88 2.39
N ILE A 126 17.13 -17.68 2.58
CA ILE A 126 18.56 -17.35 2.67
C ILE A 126 18.78 -16.58 3.99
N PRO A 127 18.99 -17.29 5.13
CA PRO A 127 19.19 -16.66 6.44
C PRO A 127 20.57 -15.99 6.53
N SER A 128 20.75 -14.91 5.80
CA SER A 128 22.00 -14.15 5.72
C SER A 128 21.73 -12.69 5.40
N THR A 129 22.76 -11.85 5.52
CA THR A 129 22.72 -10.44 5.09
C THR A 129 22.28 -10.30 3.64
N LEU A 130 22.70 -11.24 2.77
CA LEU A 130 22.30 -11.27 1.36
C LEU A 130 20.77 -11.44 1.23
N GLY A 131 20.16 -12.31 2.03
CA GLY A 131 18.69 -12.48 2.04
C GLY A 131 17.95 -11.21 2.37
N MET A 132 18.47 -10.39 3.31
CA MET A 132 17.92 -9.09 3.64
C MET A 132 18.08 -8.07 2.51
N TYR A 133 19.18 -8.11 1.78
CA TYR A 133 19.37 -7.24 0.61
C TYR A 133 18.47 -7.64 -0.56
N LEU A 134 18.29 -8.93 -0.80
CA LEU A 134 17.34 -9.44 -1.80
C LEU A 134 15.90 -9.10 -1.43
N PHE A 135 15.55 -9.20 -0.16
CA PHE A 135 14.26 -8.70 0.34
C PHE A 135 14.08 -7.22 -0.01
N ALA A 136 15.05 -6.37 0.33
CA ALA A 136 14.98 -4.93 0.06
C ALA A 136 14.82 -4.63 -1.43
N GLY A 137 15.53 -5.35 -2.30
CA GLY A 137 15.44 -5.19 -3.75
C GLY A 137 14.09 -5.63 -4.30
N ILE A 138 13.71 -6.89 -4.04
CA ILE A 138 12.54 -7.52 -4.66
C ILE A 138 11.23 -7.01 -4.02
N ALA A 139 11.15 -7.03 -2.68
CA ALA A 139 9.96 -6.56 -1.98
C ALA A 139 9.81 -5.04 -2.08
N GLY A 140 10.91 -4.29 -2.04
CA GLY A 140 10.91 -2.84 -2.23
C GLY A 140 10.34 -2.43 -3.58
N LEU A 141 10.76 -3.09 -4.66
CA LEU A 141 10.22 -2.87 -6.00
C LEU A 141 8.73 -3.26 -6.07
N GLY A 142 8.38 -4.44 -5.56
CA GLY A 142 7.00 -4.92 -5.53
C GLY A 142 6.07 -3.96 -4.77
N TYR A 143 6.48 -3.51 -3.58
CA TYR A 143 5.70 -2.56 -2.80
C TYR A 143 5.57 -1.20 -3.47
N ALA A 144 6.62 -0.69 -4.12
CA ALA A 144 6.59 0.58 -4.82
C ALA A 144 5.61 0.57 -6.01
N VAL A 145 5.66 -0.47 -6.85
CA VAL A 145 4.71 -0.64 -7.97
C VAL A 145 3.29 -0.82 -7.43
N TYR A 146 3.12 -1.63 -6.38
CA TYR A 146 1.82 -1.81 -5.74
C TYR A 146 1.24 -0.47 -5.27
N SER A 147 1.97 0.29 -4.46
CA SER A 147 1.49 1.54 -3.88
C SER A 147 1.13 2.60 -4.91
N ALA A 148 1.87 2.66 -6.02
CA ALA A 148 1.60 3.60 -7.11
C ALA A 148 0.32 3.25 -7.90
N VAL A 149 0.08 1.96 -8.17
CA VAL A 149 -1.09 1.52 -8.94
C VAL A 149 -2.33 1.36 -8.05
N ASP A 150 -2.16 1.00 -6.79
CA ASP A 150 -3.24 0.78 -5.83
C ASP A 150 -4.14 2.01 -5.68
N GLN A 151 -3.56 3.21 -5.58
CA GLN A 151 -4.33 4.46 -5.49
C GLN A 151 -5.26 4.66 -6.69
N ALA A 152 -4.80 4.30 -7.89
CA ALA A 152 -5.60 4.38 -9.10
C ALA A 152 -6.67 3.26 -9.15
N LEU A 153 -6.33 2.06 -8.66
CA LEU A 153 -7.26 0.95 -8.56
C LEU A 153 -8.40 1.24 -7.59
N LEU A 154 -8.13 1.94 -6.48
CA LEU A 154 -9.16 2.29 -5.49
C LEU A 154 -10.32 3.07 -6.12
N VAL A 155 -10.01 4.00 -7.02
CA VAL A 155 -11.03 4.79 -7.74
C VAL A 155 -11.85 3.91 -8.69
N ASP A 156 -11.23 2.89 -9.29
CA ASP A 156 -11.92 2.00 -10.25
C ASP A 156 -12.87 1.00 -9.57
N VAL A 157 -12.62 0.63 -8.31
CA VAL A 157 -13.44 -0.35 -7.57
C VAL A 157 -14.56 0.27 -6.75
N LEU A 158 -14.73 1.59 -6.79
CA LEU A 158 -15.80 2.28 -6.08
C LEU A 158 -17.18 1.85 -6.60
N PRO A 159 -18.08 1.37 -5.72
CA PRO A 159 -19.42 0.95 -6.13
C PRO A 159 -20.30 2.11 -6.57
N ASN A 160 -20.13 3.29 -5.95
CA ASN A 160 -20.87 4.49 -6.28
C ASN A 160 -19.93 5.71 -6.32
N LYS A 161 -19.86 6.37 -7.47
CA LYS A 161 -19.04 7.57 -7.64
C LYS A 161 -19.56 8.78 -6.89
N GLU A 162 -20.86 8.82 -6.56
CA GLU A 162 -21.48 9.92 -5.79
C GLU A 162 -21.09 9.85 -4.31
N GLU A 163 -20.83 8.65 -3.77
CA GLU A 163 -20.34 8.41 -2.41
C GLU A 163 -18.82 8.13 -2.34
N ALA A 164 -18.08 8.53 -3.37
CA ALA A 164 -16.64 8.22 -3.52
C ALA A 164 -15.81 8.59 -2.28
N GLY A 165 -16.07 9.72 -1.66
CA GLY A 165 -15.37 10.18 -0.46
C GLY A 165 -15.51 9.23 0.72
N LYS A 166 -16.72 8.71 0.94
CA LYS A 166 -17.05 7.73 1.99
C LYS A 166 -16.34 6.40 1.74
N ASP A 167 -16.47 5.86 0.54
CA ASP A 167 -15.93 4.55 0.18
C ASP A 167 -14.39 4.57 0.17
N LEU A 168 -13.77 5.64 -0.32
CA LEU A 168 -12.31 5.85 -0.22
C LEU A 168 -11.86 5.99 1.24
N GLY A 169 -12.64 6.64 2.09
CA GLY A 169 -12.38 6.71 3.53
C GLY A 169 -12.33 5.32 4.16
N ILE A 170 -13.28 4.45 3.84
CA ILE A 170 -13.34 3.07 4.33
C ILE A 170 -12.13 2.26 3.80
N LEU A 171 -11.78 2.39 2.51
CA LEU A 171 -10.60 1.72 1.94
C LEU A 171 -9.30 2.19 2.61
N ASN A 172 -9.19 3.48 2.95
CA ASN A 172 -8.04 4.01 3.67
C ASN A 172 -7.98 3.55 5.14
N MET A 173 -9.11 3.21 5.76
CA MET A 173 -9.10 2.53 7.07
C MET A 173 -8.35 1.20 7.02
N GLY A 174 -8.41 0.46 5.90
CA GLY A 174 -7.61 -0.75 5.69
C GLY A 174 -6.11 -0.49 5.81
N THR A 175 -5.63 0.67 5.33
CA THR A 175 -4.23 1.10 5.51
C THR A 175 -3.91 1.34 6.98
N THR A 176 -4.72 2.14 7.66
CA THR A 176 -4.51 2.50 9.07
C THR A 176 -4.56 1.26 9.97
N LEU A 177 -5.55 0.39 9.77
CA LEU A 177 -5.65 -0.86 10.52
C LEU A 177 -4.45 -1.79 10.27
N GLY A 178 -4.00 -1.89 9.00
CA GLY A 178 -2.82 -2.68 8.66
C GLY A 178 -1.52 -2.14 9.27
N GLN A 179 -1.45 -0.83 9.54
CA GLN A 179 -0.29 -0.19 10.19
C GLN A 179 -0.33 -0.33 11.72
N MET A 180 -1.48 -0.58 12.30
CA MET A 180 -1.64 -0.72 13.76
C MET A 180 -1.35 -2.12 14.28
N CYS A 181 -1.30 -3.13 13.40
CA CYS A 181 -0.99 -4.53 13.74
C CYS A 181 0.51 -4.78 13.73
#